data_b8870483562d5e613ec6458fa60e68e7
#
_entry.id   b8870483562d5e613ec6458fa60e68e7
#
_cell.length_a   1.000
_cell.length_b   1.000
_cell.length_c   1.000
_cell.angle_alpha   90.00
_cell.angle_beta   90.00
_cell.angle_gamma   90.00
#
_symmetry.space_group_name_H-M   'P 1'
#
loop_
_entity.id
_entity.type
_entity.pdbx_description
1 polymer ?
#
loop_
_entity_poly.entity_id
_entity_poly.type
_entity_poly.pdbx_seq_one_letter_code
_entity_poly.pdbx_strand_id
1 'polypeptide(L)'
;MVDIVLVEPEIPNNTGAIARTCACTGARLHLVKPLGFDISDSAVKRAGLDYWYLVDIRVYDNVEQYFKMNGDANLWLTTTKAPKSYVDCDWSGDVTLMFGKETAGLPEWLREKYRDRCVRIPMISEARSLNLSNAAAILTYEALRQQGFKGLKDYGNMKQEESE
;
A
#
# COMPACT_ATOMS: atom_id res chain seq x y z
N MET A 1 12.81 -4.32 0.59
CA MET A 1 11.73 -4.29 -0.43
C MET A 1 10.39 -4.13 0.26
N VAL A 2 9.49 -3.34 -0.30
CA VAL A 2 8.11 -3.18 0.21
C VAL A 2 7.13 -3.69 -0.85
N ASP A 3 6.23 -4.58 -0.45
CA ASP A 3 5.11 -5.03 -1.27
C ASP A 3 3.80 -4.46 -0.71
N ILE A 4 2.97 -3.89 -1.57
CA ILE A 4 1.65 -3.40 -1.22
C ILE A 4 0.61 -4.32 -1.85
N VAL A 5 -0.29 -4.87 -1.04
CA VAL A 5 -1.37 -5.74 -1.49
C VAL A 5 -2.71 -5.07 -1.24
N LEU A 6 -3.48 -4.88 -2.29
CA LEU A 6 -4.86 -4.38 -2.21
C LEU A 6 -5.83 -5.52 -2.46
N VAL A 7 -6.62 -5.85 -1.44
CA VAL A 7 -7.64 -6.90 -1.52
C VAL A 7 -8.96 -6.27 -1.93
N GLU A 8 -9.41 -6.59 -3.13
CA GLU A 8 -10.67 -6.13 -3.73
C GLU A 8 -10.84 -4.60 -3.69
N PRO A 9 -9.86 -3.82 -4.17
CA PRO A 9 -9.98 -2.35 -4.18
C PRO A 9 -11.14 -1.91 -5.06
N GLU A 10 -11.89 -0.90 -4.60
CA GLU A 10 -13.15 -0.48 -5.23
C GLU A 10 -13.00 0.84 -6.00
N ILE A 11 -12.18 1.76 -5.51
CA ILE A 11 -12.08 3.13 -6.01
C ILE A 11 -10.82 3.30 -6.86
N PRO A 12 -10.96 3.58 -8.17
CA PRO A 12 -9.81 3.65 -9.08
C PRO A 12 -8.82 4.75 -8.70
N ASN A 13 -9.28 5.89 -8.18
CA ASN A 13 -8.41 6.99 -7.77
C ASN A 13 -7.47 6.59 -6.61
N ASN A 14 -7.94 5.77 -5.67
CA ASN A 14 -7.09 5.25 -4.59
C ASN A 14 -6.00 4.33 -5.12
N THR A 15 -6.36 3.39 -5.98
CA THR A 15 -5.38 2.50 -6.61
C THR A 15 -4.38 3.27 -7.47
N GLY A 16 -4.83 4.29 -8.19
CA GLY A 16 -3.95 5.19 -8.96
C GLY A 16 -2.97 5.95 -8.09
N ALA A 17 -3.41 6.52 -6.97
CA ALA A 17 -2.55 7.21 -6.03
C ALA A 17 -1.53 6.25 -5.38
N ILE A 18 -1.93 5.02 -5.06
CA ILE A 18 -1.04 3.98 -4.53
C ILE A 18 -0.01 3.56 -5.59
N ALA A 19 -0.43 3.38 -6.84
CA ALA A 19 0.50 3.09 -7.93
C ALA A 19 1.55 4.19 -8.09
N ARG A 20 1.18 5.46 -7.93
CA ARG A 20 2.14 6.57 -7.92
C ARG A 20 3.11 6.49 -6.74
N THR A 21 2.63 6.14 -5.55
CA THR A 21 3.52 5.88 -4.41
C THR A 21 4.50 4.75 -4.71
N CYS A 22 4.04 3.66 -5.32
CA CYS A 22 4.89 2.56 -5.76
C CYS A 22 5.94 3.02 -6.78
N ALA A 23 5.55 3.80 -7.79
CA ALA A 23 6.47 4.36 -8.77
C ALA A 23 7.57 5.23 -8.14
N CYS A 24 7.22 6.02 -7.13
CA CYS A 24 8.15 6.90 -6.43
C CYS A 24 9.09 6.15 -5.47
N THR A 25 8.72 4.96 -5.02
CA THR A 25 9.44 4.25 -3.96
C THR A 25 10.10 2.94 -4.42
N GLY A 26 9.74 2.44 -5.59
CA GLY A 26 10.14 1.12 -6.06
C GLY A 26 9.38 -0.04 -5.39
N ALA A 27 8.32 0.25 -4.64
CA ALA A 27 7.43 -0.77 -4.08
C ALA A 27 6.66 -1.51 -5.19
N ARG A 28 6.38 -2.80 -4.97
CA ARG A 28 5.53 -3.58 -5.88
C ARG A 28 4.06 -3.47 -5.47
N LEU A 29 3.18 -3.50 -6.46
CA LEU A 29 1.74 -3.44 -6.25
C LEU A 29 1.07 -4.75 -6.64
N HIS A 30 0.38 -5.36 -5.69
CA HIS A 30 -0.40 -6.57 -5.89
C HIS A 30 -1.90 -6.23 -5.78
N LEU A 31 -2.66 -6.57 -6.81
CA LEU A 31 -4.10 -6.35 -6.87
C LEU A 31 -4.83 -7.69 -6.84
N VAL A 32 -5.66 -7.88 -5.85
CA VAL A 32 -6.48 -9.09 -5.68
C VAL A 32 -7.92 -8.80 -6.09
N LYS A 33 -8.40 -9.50 -7.12
CA LYS A 33 -9.77 -9.37 -7.63
C LYS A 33 -10.82 -9.89 -6.62
N PRO A 34 -12.10 -9.43 -6.76
CA PRO A 34 -12.60 -8.53 -7.80
C PRO A 34 -12.14 -7.09 -7.61
N LEU A 35 -11.92 -6.38 -8.72
CA LEU A 35 -11.63 -4.95 -8.72
C LEU A 35 -12.91 -4.17 -9.04
N GLY A 36 -13.12 -3.05 -8.37
CA GLY A 36 -14.24 -2.15 -8.64
C GLY A 36 -14.07 -1.28 -9.90
N PHE A 37 -13.04 -1.52 -10.69
CA PHE A 37 -12.67 -0.72 -11.86
C PHE A 37 -11.93 -1.57 -12.91
N ASP A 38 -11.80 -1.00 -14.11
CA ASP A 38 -11.05 -1.60 -15.22
C ASP A 38 -9.59 -1.14 -15.18
N ILE A 39 -8.64 -2.09 -15.25
CA ILE A 39 -7.19 -1.85 -15.31
C ILE A 39 -6.63 -1.99 -16.74
N SER A 40 -7.49 -2.02 -17.77
CA SER A 40 -7.03 -2.02 -19.17
C SER A 40 -6.18 -0.77 -19.48
N ASP A 41 -5.30 -0.88 -20.47
CA ASP A 41 -4.45 0.24 -20.89
C ASP A 41 -5.27 1.50 -21.23
N SER A 42 -6.44 1.35 -21.83
CA SER A 42 -7.32 2.47 -22.16
C SER A 42 -7.92 3.13 -20.92
N ALA A 43 -8.31 2.36 -19.91
CA ALA A 43 -8.84 2.88 -18.66
C ALA A 43 -7.74 3.60 -17.85
N VAL A 44 -6.56 3.02 -17.79
CA VAL A 44 -5.37 3.59 -17.14
C VAL A 44 -4.97 4.92 -17.78
N LYS A 45 -4.91 4.99 -19.11
CA LYS A 45 -4.61 6.23 -19.84
C LYS A 45 -5.66 7.32 -19.58
N ARG A 46 -6.94 6.97 -19.58
CA ARG A 46 -8.03 7.93 -19.30
C ARG A 46 -8.01 8.47 -17.87
N ALA A 47 -7.57 7.66 -16.92
CA ALA A 47 -7.42 8.08 -15.53
C ALA A 47 -6.17 8.93 -15.28
N GLY A 48 -5.33 9.19 -16.30
CA GLY A 48 -4.10 9.98 -16.18
C GLY A 48 -3.02 9.32 -15.32
N LEU A 49 -3.00 7.98 -15.30
CA LEU A 49 -2.04 7.21 -14.50
C LEU A 49 -0.70 7.09 -15.25
N ASP A 50 -0.01 8.21 -15.43
CA ASP A 50 1.23 8.32 -16.20
C ASP A 50 2.39 7.50 -15.63
N TYR A 51 2.30 7.10 -14.35
CA TYR A 51 3.32 6.30 -13.64
C TYR A 51 3.07 4.79 -13.69
N TRP A 52 1.96 4.34 -14.25
CA TRP A 52 1.56 2.94 -14.24
C TRP A 52 2.62 2.00 -14.83
N TYR A 53 3.28 2.43 -15.91
CA TYR A 53 4.32 1.66 -16.59
C TYR A 53 5.64 1.53 -15.78
N LEU A 54 5.81 2.35 -14.74
CA LEU A 54 6.99 2.29 -13.84
C LEU A 54 6.80 1.33 -12.67
N VAL A 55 5.60 0.77 -12.50
CA VAL A 55 5.25 -0.04 -11.33
C VAL A 55 5.20 -1.52 -11.72
N ASP A 56 5.85 -2.38 -10.93
CA ASP A 56 5.65 -3.83 -11.00
C ASP A 56 4.26 -4.14 -10.42
N ILE A 57 3.27 -4.33 -11.31
CA ILE A 57 1.90 -4.61 -10.94
C ILE A 57 1.58 -6.07 -11.22
N ARG A 58 1.07 -6.76 -10.21
CA ARG A 58 0.67 -8.16 -10.28
C ARG A 58 -0.79 -8.31 -9.90
N VAL A 59 -1.54 -9.08 -10.67
CA VAL A 59 -2.98 -9.26 -10.49
C VAL A 59 -3.28 -10.71 -10.18
N TYR A 60 -4.15 -10.95 -9.21
CA TYR A 60 -4.56 -12.27 -8.74
C TYR A 60 -6.07 -12.41 -8.81
N ASP A 61 -6.56 -13.61 -9.14
CA ASP A 61 -8.00 -13.87 -9.26
C ASP A 61 -8.73 -13.86 -7.91
N ASN A 62 -8.01 -14.21 -6.84
CA ASN A 62 -8.50 -14.23 -5.46
C ASN A 62 -7.36 -14.25 -4.45
N VAL A 63 -7.72 -14.14 -3.17
CA VAL A 63 -6.75 -14.14 -2.06
C VAL A 63 -5.98 -15.46 -1.95
N GLU A 64 -6.62 -16.57 -2.24
CA GLU A 64 -6.01 -17.90 -2.20
C GLU A 64 -4.90 -18.03 -3.24
N GLN A 65 -5.13 -17.53 -4.46
CA GLN A 65 -4.10 -17.49 -5.51
C GLN A 65 -2.92 -16.60 -5.10
N TYR A 66 -3.22 -15.43 -4.50
CA TYR A 66 -2.18 -14.56 -3.98
C TYR A 66 -1.26 -15.30 -3.00
N PHE A 67 -1.82 -15.95 -1.97
CA PHE A 67 -1.04 -16.68 -0.96
C PHE A 67 -0.30 -17.89 -1.54
N LYS A 68 -0.90 -18.61 -2.48
CA LYS A 68 -0.25 -19.73 -3.16
C LYS A 68 1.02 -19.32 -3.89
N MET A 69 1.02 -18.13 -4.48
CA MET A 69 2.13 -17.63 -5.29
C MET A 69 3.19 -16.88 -4.47
N ASN A 70 2.81 -16.20 -3.38
CA ASN A 70 3.71 -15.30 -2.65
C ASN A 70 3.99 -15.74 -1.21
N GLY A 71 3.15 -16.61 -0.63
CA GLY A 71 3.23 -16.96 0.78
C GLY A 71 2.79 -15.82 1.70
N ASP A 72 3.23 -15.87 2.95
CA ASP A 72 2.88 -14.90 3.98
C ASP A 72 4.10 -14.42 4.81
N ALA A 73 5.29 -14.52 4.24
CA ALA A 73 6.51 -14.07 4.90
C ALA A 73 6.46 -12.57 5.16
N ASN A 74 6.67 -12.18 6.41
CA ASN A 74 6.63 -10.78 6.89
C ASN A 74 5.41 -9.98 6.39
N LEU A 75 4.24 -10.64 6.40
CA LEU A 75 2.96 -10.07 6.03
C LEU A 75 2.36 -9.31 7.23
N TRP A 76 1.89 -8.08 6.98
CA TRP A 76 1.19 -7.24 7.94
C TRP A 76 -0.13 -6.76 7.36
N LEU A 77 -1.20 -6.89 8.12
CA LEU A 77 -2.55 -6.51 7.75
C LEU A 77 -2.92 -5.17 8.37
N THR A 78 -3.33 -4.22 7.54
CA THR A 78 -3.77 -2.91 8.01
C THR A 78 -5.26 -2.91 8.24
N THR A 79 -5.67 -2.63 9.46
CA THR A 79 -7.09 -2.56 9.85
C THR A 79 -7.28 -1.62 11.04
N THR A 80 -8.37 -0.84 11.02
CA THR A 80 -8.75 0.01 12.15
C THR A 80 -9.13 -0.78 13.40
N LYS A 81 -9.35 -2.10 13.26
CA LYS A 81 -9.69 -3.02 14.36
C LYS A 81 -8.46 -3.66 15.03
N ALA A 82 -7.26 -3.35 14.56
CA ALA A 82 -6.04 -3.92 15.13
C ALA A 82 -5.80 -3.47 16.57
N PRO A 83 -5.28 -4.35 17.44
CA PRO A 83 -5.02 -4.03 18.84
C PRO A 83 -3.75 -3.20 19.04
N LYS A 84 -2.86 -3.13 18.05
CA LYS A 84 -1.56 -2.42 18.17
C LYS A 84 -1.33 -1.43 17.04
N SER A 85 -0.51 -0.42 17.35
CA SER A 85 -0.04 0.55 16.37
C SER A 85 1.07 -0.04 15.50
N TYR A 86 1.20 0.47 14.28
CA TYR A 86 2.27 0.10 13.35
C TYR A 86 3.67 0.51 13.87
N VAL A 87 3.75 1.49 14.76
CA VAL A 87 5.05 2.00 15.28
C VAL A 87 5.80 0.97 16.12
N ASP A 88 5.11 -0.05 16.61
CA ASP A 88 5.70 -1.12 17.42
C ASP A 88 6.20 -2.30 16.58
N CYS A 89 6.19 -2.17 15.24
CA CYS A 89 6.54 -3.24 14.31
C CYS A 89 7.96 -3.05 13.76
N ASP A 90 8.68 -4.17 13.60
CA ASP A 90 9.96 -4.20 12.89
C ASP A 90 9.74 -4.49 11.40
N TRP A 91 9.97 -3.47 10.58
CA TRP A 91 9.91 -3.53 9.11
C TRP A 91 11.26 -3.21 8.45
N SER A 92 12.33 -3.45 9.16
CA SER A 92 13.70 -3.19 8.67
C SER A 92 14.12 -4.09 7.50
N GLY A 93 13.48 -5.27 7.37
CA GLY A 93 13.65 -6.19 6.24
C GLY A 93 12.58 -6.03 5.16
N ASP A 94 12.50 -7.00 4.26
CA ASP A 94 11.42 -7.08 3.27
C ASP A 94 10.08 -7.23 3.98
N VAL A 95 9.08 -6.45 3.57
CA VAL A 95 7.77 -6.40 4.22
C VAL A 95 6.64 -6.38 3.20
N THR A 96 5.56 -7.06 3.51
CA THR A 96 4.30 -7.02 2.76
C THR A 96 3.22 -6.33 3.59
N LEU A 97 2.66 -5.27 3.06
CA LEU A 97 1.58 -4.47 3.66
C LEU A 97 0.28 -4.75 2.92
N MET A 98 -0.68 -5.36 3.59
CA MET A 98 -1.96 -5.75 3.01
C MET A 98 -3.09 -4.84 3.50
N PHE A 99 -3.88 -4.33 2.55
CA PHE A 99 -4.99 -3.42 2.76
C PHE A 99 -6.28 -4.01 2.19
N GLY A 100 -7.38 -3.77 2.87
CA GLY A 100 -8.71 -4.15 2.42
C GLY A 100 -9.37 -3.09 1.54
N LYS A 101 -10.55 -3.42 1.05
CA LYS A 101 -11.38 -2.51 0.25
C LYS A 101 -11.88 -1.32 1.08
N GLU A 102 -12.22 -0.26 0.40
CA GLU A 102 -12.53 1.05 1.01
C GLU A 102 -13.76 0.99 1.90
N THR A 103 -14.79 0.21 1.52
CA THR A 103 -16.07 0.14 2.25
C THR A 103 -16.05 -0.77 3.46
N ALA A 104 -15.34 -1.91 3.42
CA ALA A 104 -15.44 -2.95 4.43
C ALA A 104 -14.09 -3.39 5.03
N GLY A 105 -12.97 -2.93 4.49
CA GLY A 105 -11.65 -3.39 4.91
C GLY A 105 -11.36 -4.83 4.52
N LEU A 106 -10.45 -5.47 5.24
CA LEU A 106 -10.08 -6.86 5.04
C LEU A 106 -11.15 -7.82 5.57
N PRO A 107 -11.35 -9.00 4.93
CA PRO A 107 -12.24 -10.03 5.42
C PRO A 107 -11.94 -10.43 6.87
N GLU A 108 -12.98 -10.73 7.64
CA GLU A 108 -12.84 -11.09 9.07
C GLU A 108 -11.97 -12.32 9.26
N TRP A 109 -12.18 -13.38 8.47
CA TRP A 109 -11.40 -14.61 8.55
C TRP A 109 -9.90 -14.37 8.36
N LEU A 110 -9.54 -13.42 7.50
CA LEU A 110 -8.15 -13.07 7.23
C LEU A 110 -7.53 -12.33 8.41
N ARG A 111 -8.27 -11.37 9.00
CA ARG A 111 -7.85 -10.64 10.20
C ARG A 111 -7.70 -11.57 11.41
N GLU A 112 -8.56 -12.57 11.55
CA GLU A 112 -8.48 -13.56 12.64
C GLU A 112 -7.28 -14.48 12.45
N LYS A 113 -7.06 -14.98 11.23
CA LYS A 113 -5.91 -15.84 10.92
C LYS A 113 -4.58 -15.16 11.23
N TYR A 114 -4.47 -13.85 10.97
CA TYR A 114 -3.24 -13.07 11.14
C TYR A 114 -3.38 -12.02 12.26
N ARG A 115 -4.14 -12.30 13.29
CA ARG A 115 -4.44 -11.36 14.38
C ARG A 115 -3.19 -10.67 14.94
N ASP A 116 -2.11 -11.39 15.17
CA ASP A 116 -0.87 -10.88 15.74
C ASP A 116 -0.08 -10.01 14.75
N ARG A 117 -0.44 -10.07 13.48
CA ARG A 117 0.13 -9.26 12.38
C ARG A 117 -0.82 -8.16 11.90
N CYS A 118 -1.89 -7.89 12.63
CA CYS A 118 -2.77 -6.76 12.36
C CYS A 118 -2.23 -5.50 13.04
N VAL A 119 -2.16 -4.41 12.28
CA VAL A 119 -1.71 -3.10 12.77
C VAL A 119 -2.68 -2.00 12.35
N ARG A 120 -2.67 -0.92 13.12
CA ARG A 120 -3.45 0.28 12.82
C ARG A 120 -2.60 1.51 12.78
N ILE A 121 -3.07 2.52 12.06
CA ILE A 121 -2.58 3.89 12.14
C ILE A 121 -3.38 4.58 13.26
N PRO A 122 -2.73 5.24 14.23
CA PRO A 122 -3.43 5.98 15.27
C PRO A 122 -4.32 7.07 14.69
N MET A 123 -5.52 7.20 15.23
CA MET A 123 -6.51 8.22 14.86
C MET A 123 -7.25 8.67 16.11
N ILE A 124 -7.89 9.83 16.05
CA ILE A 124 -8.84 10.26 17.09
C ILE A 124 -10.03 9.30 17.13
N SER A 125 -10.67 9.18 18.29
CA SER A 125 -11.74 8.19 18.53
C SER A 125 -12.95 8.34 17.62
N GLU A 126 -13.25 9.56 17.21
CA GLU A 126 -14.39 9.92 16.37
C GLU A 126 -14.19 9.61 14.88
N ALA A 127 -12.93 9.43 14.47
CA ALA A 127 -12.60 9.09 13.09
C ALA A 127 -12.81 7.60 12.81
N ARG A 128 -13.40 7.27 11.66
CA ARG A 128 -13.68 5.90 11.25
C ARG A 128 -12.48 5.24 10.57
N SER A 129 -11.89 5.93 9.60
CA SER A 129 -10.75 5.44 8.81
C SER A 129 -10.07 6.59 8.08
N LEU A 130 -8.82 6.38 7.72
CA LEU A 130 -8.12 7.20 6.74
C LEU A 130 -8.51 6.76 5.31
N ASN A 131 -8.35 7.68 4.36
CA ASN A 131 -8.36 7.33 2.95
C ASN A 131 -7.34 6.22 2.69
N LEU A 132 -7.71 5.22 1.86
CA LEU A 132 -6.87 4.05 1.60
C LEU A 132 -5.49 4.43 1.05
N SER A 133 -5.42 5.36 0.10
CA SER A 133 -4.14 5.76 -0.49
C SER A 133 -3.23 6.50 0.50
N ASN A 134 -3.83 7.28 1.40
CA ASN A 134 -3.09 7.95 2.47
C ASN A 134 -2.54 6.92 3.47
N ALA A 135 -3.35 5.95 3.89
CA ALA A 135 -2.91 4.88 4.78
C ALA A 135 -1.76 4.06 4.15
N ALA A 136 -1.88 3.71 2.89
CA ALA A 136 -0.83 2.99 2.16
C ALA A 136 0.47 3.80 2.09
N ALA A 137 0.40 5.10 1.80
CA ALA A 137 1.58 5.97 1.76
C ALA A 137 2.27 6.08 3.13
N ILE A 138 1.50 6.30 4.20
CA ILE A 138 2.04 6.40 5.58
C ILE A 138 2.84 5.14 5.92
N LEU A 139 2.24 3.95 5.75
CA LEU A 139 2.88 2.70 6.15
C LEU A 139 4.05 2.33 5.23
N THR A 140 3.95 2.61 3.95
CA THR A 140 5.05 2.40 2.99
C THR A 140 6.27 3.24 3.37
N TYR A 141 6.08 4.53 3.66
CA TYR A 141 7.18 5.40 4.05
C TYR A 141 7.73 5.08 5.45
N GLU A 142 6.91 4.58 6.37
CA GLU A 142 7.45 4.06 7.64
C GLU A 142 8.33 2.82 7.42
N ALA A 143 7.91 1.88 6.59
CA ALA A 143 8.75 0.73 6.24
C ALA A 143 10.07 1.17 5.58
N LEU A 144 10.01 2.10 4.64
CA LEU A 144 11.19 2.66 3.99
C LEU A 144 12.10 3.41 4.96
N ARG A 145 11.54 4.15 5.92
CA ARG A 145 12.30 4.82 6.97
C ARG A 145 13.10 3.81 7.79
N GLN A 146 12.46 2.71 8.20
CA GLN A 146 13.14 1.64 8.94
C GLN A 146 14.21 0.93 8.09
N GLN A 147 14.04 0.88 6.77
CA GLN A 147 15.02 0.35 5.82
C GLN A 147 16.08 1.37 5.39
N GLY A 148 16.10 2.57 6.00
CA GLY A 148 17.07 3.64 5.73
C GLY A 148 16.94 4.31 4.37
N PHE A 149 15.74 4.29 3.74
CA PHE A 149 15.45 4.86 2.41
C PHE A 149 16.42 4.39 1.33
N LYS A 150 16.92 3.16 1.45
CA LYS A 150 17.94 2.61 0.56
C LYS A 150 17.53 2.70 -0.91
N GLY A 151 18.37 3.36 -1.70
CA GLY A 151 18.16 3.55 -3.15
C GLY A 151 17.23 4.72 -3.49
N LEU A 152 16.74 5.47 -2.51
CA LEU A 152 15.95 6.67 -2.73
C LEU A 152 16.82 7.91 -2.59
N LYS A 153 16.47 8.95 -3.35
CA LYS A 153 17.10 10.27 -3.22
C LYS A 153 16.39 11.05 -2.12
N ASP A 154 17.10 11.40 -1.08
CA ASP A 154 16.59 12.08 0.11
C ASP A 154 17.00 13.55 0.23
N TYR A 155 17.61 14.11 -0.82
CA TYR A 155 18.02 15.50 -0.88
C TYR A 155 17.68 16.13 -2.23
N GLY A 156 17.56 17.46 -2.22
CA GLY A 156 17.37 18.28 -3.43
C GLY A 156 18.33 19.48 -3.44
N ASN A 157 18.46 20.12 -4.59
CA ASN A 157 19.18 21.38 -4.74
C ASN A 157 18.16 22.49 -4.98
N MET A 158 18.03 23.41 -4.03
CA MET A 158 17.34 24.67 -4.26
C MET A 158 18.32 25.63 -4.95
N LYS A 159 17.99 26.09 -6.16
CA LYS A 159 18.75 27.20 -6.77
C LYS A 159 18.53 28.42 -5.86
N GLN A 160 19.62 29.05 -5.42
CA GLN A 160 19.53 30.39 -4.86
C GLN A 160 19.10 31.30 -6.04
N GLU A 161 17.99 32.02 -5.88
CA GLU A 161 17.70 33.13 -6.77
C GLU A 161 18.84 34.12 -6.56
N GLU A 162 19.65 34.33 -7.61
CA GLU A 162 20.60 35.42 -7.64
C GLU A 162 19.77 36.70 -7.59
N SER A 163 19.78 37.37 -6.42
CA SER A 163 19.22 38.72 -6.28
C SER A 163 20.04 39.66 -7.13
N GLU A 164 19.46 40.12 -8.25
CA GLU A 164 19.96 41.30 -9.01
C GLU A 164 19.84 42.56 -8.15
#